data_ca02686c8daac5c525a96ac1fe50a886
#
_entry.id   ca02686c8daac5c525a96ac1fe50a886
#
_cell.length_a   1.000
_cell.length_b   1.000
_cell.length_c   1.000
_cell.angle_alpha   90.00
_cell.angle_beta   90.00
_cell.angle_gamma   90.00
#
_symmetry.space_group_name_H-M   'P 1'
#
loop_
_entity.id
_entity.type
_entity.pdbx_description
1 polymer ?
#
loop_
_entity_poly.entity_id
_entity_poly.type
_entity_poly.pdbx_seq_one_letter_code
_entity_poly.pdbx_strand_id
1 'polypeptide(L)'
;ILHLKQKFGSWTLAAAAYNMGENGLSKRIADQRATNFYDLNLNEETSRYIFRIIAIKEIMMDPEKFGFYVDDNDLYPELNDYYTVHIDKAIPNLGDLAIQHGTTFRLLKVYNPWLLGTSLTNKGGKRYEIRIPKK
;
A
#
# COMPACT_ATOMS: atom_id res chain seq x y z
N ILE A 1 2.22 8.37 -7.04
CA ILE A 1 1.11 8.51 -8.00
C ILE A 1 0.84 9.98 -8.36
N LEU A 2 0.93 10.94 -7.42
CA LEU A 2 0.73 12.37 -7.68
C LEU A 2 1.74 12.92 -8.71
N HIS A 3 3.01 12.56 -8.61
CA HIS A 3 4.03 12.89 -9.61
C HIS A 3 3.63 12.41 -11.02
N LEU A 4 3.14 11.18 -11.13
CA LEU A 4 2.67 10.63 -12.42
C LEU A 4 1.46 11.41 -12.97
N LYS A 5 0.55 11.81 -12.09
CA LYS A 5 -0.59 12.67 -12.48
C LYS A 5 -0.12 14.03 -13.01
N GLN A 6 0.87 14.65 -12.37
CA GLN A 6 1.46 15.90 -12.82
C GLN A 6 2.15 15.74 -14.18
N LYS A 7 2.91 14.64 -14.36
CA LYS A 7 3.64 14.37 -15.60
C LYS A 7 2.74 14.03 -16.78
N PHE A 8 1.74 13.17 -16.59
CA PHE A 8 0.90 12.63 -17.67
C PHE A 8 -0.44 13.33 -17.84
N GLY A 9 -0.80 14.24 -16.95
CA GLY A 9 -1.99 15.09 -17.05
C GLY A 9 -3.32 14.45 -16.62
N SER A 10 -3.45 13.12 -16.62
CA SER A 10 -4.69 12.42 -16.22
C SER A 10 -4.43 11.31 -15.22
N TRP A 11 -5.47 10.95 -14.44
CA TRP A 11 -5.39 9.85 -13.49
C TRP A 11 -5.31 8.49 -14.17
N THR A 12 -5.95 8.32 -15.32
CA THR A 12 -5.90 7.09 -16.11
C THR A 12 -4.50 6.83 -16.65
N LEU A 13 -3.85 7.85 -17.20
CA LEU A 13 -2.44 7.75 -17.64
C LEU A 13 -1.49 7.59 -16.44
N ALA A 14 -1.74 8.24 -15.31
CA ALA A 14 -0.95 8.06 -14.09
C ALA A 14 -1.02 6.60 -13.58
N ALA A 15 -2.21 6.01 -13.57
CA ALA A 15 -2.39 4.62 -13.18
C ALA A 15 -1.76 3.64 -14.19
N ALA A 16 -1.85 3.92 -15.49
CA ALA A 16 -1.15 3.15 -16.52
C ALA A 16 0.38 3.24 -16.34
N ALA A 17 0.91 4.44 -16.06
CA ALA A 17 2.33 4.64 -15.79
C ALA A 17 2.80 3.92 -14.51
N TYR A 18 1.95 3.86 -13.49
CA TYR A 18 2.22 3.10 -12.27
C TYR A 18 2.33 1.59 -12.55
N ASN A 19 1.45 1.05 -13.39
CA ASN A 19 1.40 -0.37 -13.70
C ASN A 19 2.53 -0.81 -14.65
N MET A 20 2.74 -0.10 -15.78
CA MET A 20 3.71 -0.51 -16.81
C MET A 20 5.07 0.19 -16.75
N GLY A 21 5.24 1.09 -15.81
CA GLY A 21 6.42 1.93 -15.70
C GLY A 21 6.32 3.22 -16.52
N GLU A 22 6.86 4.28 -15.95
CA GLU A 22 6.80 5.64 -16.48
C GLU A 22 7.42 5.76 -17.88
N ASN A 23 8.60 5.16 -18.08
CA ASN A 23 9.30 5.20 -19.37
C ASN A 23 8.56 4.38 -20.43
N GLY A 24 7.98 3.25 -20.02
CA GLY A 24 7.18 2.38 -20.89
C GLY A 24 5.97 3.14 -21.45
N LEU A 25 5.22 3.82 -20.58
CA LEU A 25 4.07 4.62 -21.00
C LEU A 25 4.50 5.80 -21.87
N SER A 26 5.55 6.53 -21.51
CA SER A 26 6.05 7.67 -22.31
C SER A 26 6.38 7.25 -23.73
N LYS A 27 7.03 6.09 -23.88
CA LYS A 27 7.33 5.54 -25.20
C LYS A 27 6.05 5.22 -25.99
N ARG A 28 5.05 4.57 -25.36
CA ARG A 28 3.78 4.23 -26.05
C ARG A 28 3.04 5.48 -26.51
N ILE A 29 2.98 6.52 -25.68
CA ILE A 29 2.38 7.82 -26.04
C ILE A 29 3.10 8.43 -27.26
N ALA A 30 4.43 8.42 -27.25
CA ALA A 30 5.23 8.97 -28.34
C ALA A 30 5.07 8.17 -29.64
N ASP A 31 5.15 6.84 -29.55
CA ASP A 31 5.06 5.95 -30.72
C ASP A 31 3.67 6.00 -31.37
N GLN A 32 2.61 6.07 -30.55
CA GLN A 32 1.21 6.00 -31.02
C GLN A 32 0.56 7.37 -31.24
N ARG A 33 1.26 8.47 -30.85
CA ARG A 33 0.74 9.84 -30.98
C ARG A 33 -0.60 10.05 -30.25
N ALA A 34 -0.88 9.24 -29.23
CA ALA A 34 -2.09 9.32 -28.42
C ALA A 34 -1.89 10.27 -27.22
N THR A 35 -2.95 10.98 -26.84
CA THR A 35 -2.94 11.96 -25.76
C THR A 35 -3.77 11.53 -24.55
N ASN A 36 -4.54 10.46 -24.67
CA ASN A 36 -5.35 9.91 -23.58
C ASN A 36 -5.19 8.38 -23.51
N PHE A 37 -5.55 7.81 -22.36
CA PHE A 37 -5.43 6.36 -22.09
C PHE A 37 -6.24 5.50 -23.07
N TYR A 38 -7.43 5.95 -23.45
CA TYR A 38 -8.39 5.14 -24.22
C TYR A 38 -7.99 4.99 -25.69
N ASP A 39 -7.11 5.86 -26.18
CA ASP A 39 -6.58 5.80 -27.55
C ASP A 39 -5.28 5.00 -27.64
N LEU A 40 -4.74 4.54 -26.49
CA LEU A 40 -3.49 3.78 -26.44
C LEU A 40 -3.74 2.29 -26.60
N ASN A 41 -2.99 1.67 -27.49
CA ASN A 41 -2.87 0.21 -27.56
C ASN A 41 -1.76 -0.24 -26.60
N LEU A 42 -2.15 -0.68 -25.41
CA LEU A 42 -1.29 -1.17 -24.34
C LEU A 42 -1.33 -2.69 -24.26
N ASN A 43 -0.42 -3.27 -23.46
CA ASN A 43 -0.51 -4.69 -23.12
C ASN A 43 -1.80 -4.99 -22.34
N GLU A 44 -2.22 -6.26 -22.35
CA GLU A 44 -3.47 -6.70 -21.73
C GLU A 44 -3.54 -6.34 -20.24
N GLU A 45 -2.44 -6.50 -19.50
CA GLU A 45 -2.35 -6.19 -18.08
C GLU A 45 -2.68 -4.71 -17.80
N THR A 46 -1.98 -3.79 -18.48
CA THR A 46 -2.16 -2.35 -18.29
C THR A 46 -3.51 -1.86 -18.80
N SER A 47 -3.99 -2.41 -19.91
CA SER A 47 -5.31 -2.10 -20.45
C SER A 47 -6.43 -2.46 -19.47
N ARG A 48 -6.33 -3.61 -18.80
CA ARG A 48 -7.30 -4.07 -17.80
C ARG A 48 -7.15 -3.38 -16.44
N TYR A 49 -5.96 -2.89 -16.11
CA TYR A 49 -5.66 -2.35 -14.80
C TYR A 49 -6.59 -1.22 -14.38
N ILE A 50 -6.86 -0.28 -15.27
CA ILE A 50 -7.75 0.86 -15.02
C ILE A 50 -9.18 0.39 -14.78
N PHE A 51 -9.68 -0.52 -15.61
CA PHE A 51 -11.04 -1.06 -15.48
C PHE A 51 -11.21 -1.88 -14.20
N ARG A 52 -10.17 -2.60 -13.77
CA ARG A 52 -10.16 -3.29 -12.46
C ARG A 52 -10.25 -2.32 -11.30
N ILE A 53 -9.52 -1.19 -11.34
CA ILE A 53 -9.62 -0.14 -10.31
C ILE A 53 -11.04 0.41 -10.25
N ILE A 54 -11.65 0.73 -11.40
CA ILE A 54 -13.01 1.26 -11.47
C ILE A 54 -14.00 0.22 -10.94
N ALA A 55 -13.90 -1.03 -11.36
CA ALA A 55 -14.79 -2.10 -10.90
C ALA A 55 -14.74 -2.31 -9.38
N ILE A 56 -13.54 -2.36 -8.80
CA ILE A 56 -13.38 -2.47 -7.35
C ILE A 56 -13.95 -1.25 -6.63
N LYS A 57 -13.72 -0.05 -7.16
CA LYS A 57 -14.30 1.18 -6.60
C LYS A 57 -15.82 1.12 -6.57
N GLU A 58 -16.48 0.74 -7.67
CA GLU A 58 -17.93 0.62 -7.75
C GLU A 58 -18.46 -0.43 -6.75
N ILE A 59 -17.80 -1.60 -6.64
CA ILE A 59 -18.16 -2.63 -5.66
C ILE A 59 -18.03 -2.11 -4.22
N MET A 60 -16.96 -1.39 -3.91
CA MET A 60 -16.72 -0.86 -2.57
C MET A 60 -17.70 0.28 -2.20
N MET A 61 -18.20 1.02 -3.18
CA MET A 61 -19.16 2.10 -2.94
C MET A 61 -20.59 1.59 -2.68
N ASP A 62 -20.97 0.48 -3.28
CA ASP A 62 -22.28 -0.13 -3.14
C ASP A 62 -22.15 -1.67 -3.28
N PRO A 63 -21.62 -2.34 -2.23
CA PRO A 63 -21.33 -3.78 -2.29
C PRO A 63 -22.60 -4.63 -2.47
N GLU A 64 -23.71 -4.24 -1.90
CA GLU A 64 -24.98 -4.99 -1.98
C GLU A 64 -25.49 -5.11 -3.41
N LYS A 65 -25.33 -4.06 -4.22
CA LYS A 65 -25.66 -4.09 -5.66
C LYS A 65 -24.93 -5.20 -6.43
N PHE A 66 -23.78 -5.62 -5.94
CA PHE A 66 -22.96 -6.68 -6.53
C PHE A 66 -23.05 -8.01 -5.80
N GLY A 67 -24.02 -8.14 -4.86
CA GLY A 67 -24.26 -9.37 -4.11
C GLY A 67 -23.35 -9.59 -2.91
N PHE A 68 -22.60 -8.57 -2.46
CA PHE A 68 -21.78 -8.64 -1.27
C PHE A 68 -22.55 -8.03 -0.09
N TYR A 69 -22.95 -8.88 0.83
CA TYR A 69 -23.61 -8.48 2.07
C TYR A 69 -22.58 -8.58 3.19
N VAL A 70 -22.09 -7.43 3.65
CA VAL A 70 -21.01 -7.33 4.64
C VAL A 70 -21.58 -6.71 5.90
N ASP A 71 -21.50 -7.38 7.02
CA ASP A 71 -21.86 -6.84 8.34
C ASP A 71 -20.61 -6.49 9.17
N ASP A 72 -20.82 -5.85 10.33
CA ASP A 72 -19.72 -5.39 11.18
C ASP A 72 -18.80 -6.53 11.66
N ASN A 73 -19.29 -7.77 11.72
CA ASN A 73 -18.49 -8.93 12.14
C ASN A 73 -17.56 -9.44 11.01
N ASP A 74 -17.86 -9.08 9.76
CA ASP A 74 -17.02 -9.43 8.60
C ASP A 74 -15.84 -8.46 8.44
N LEU A 75 -15.89 -7.32 9.12
CA LEU A 75 -14.84 -6.32 9.03
C LEU A 75 -13.61 -6.72 9.84
N TYR A 76 -12.43 -6.40 9.31
CA TYR A 76 -11.20 -6.52 10.10
C TYR A 76 -11.25 -5.57 11.29
N PRO A 77 -10.82 -6.00 12.49
CA PRO A 77 -10.73 -5.12 13.65
C PRO A 77 -9.76 -3.96 13.36
N GLU A 78 -10.09 -2.81 13.90
CA GLU A 78 -9.20 -1.64 13.80
C GLU A 78 -7.84 -1.92 14.48
N LEU A 79 -6.77 -1.35 13.92
CA LEU A 79 -5.41 -1.47 14.48
C LEU A 79 -5.19 -0.49 15.65
N ASN A 80 -6.18 -0.35 16.54
CA ASN A 80 -6.16 0.56 17.68
C ASN A 80 -5.95 -0.12 19.02
N ASP A 81 -6.01 -1.45 19.08
CA ASP A 81 -5.80 -2.21 20.30
C ASP A 81 -4.32 -2.60 20.48
N TYR A 82 -3.55 -1.66 20.99
CA TYR A 82 -2.12 -1.80 21.24
C TYR A 82 -1.70 -1.05 22.51
N TYR A 83 -0.50 -1.36 23.01
CA TYR A 83 0.23 -0.49 23.94
C TYR A 83 1.56 -0.05 23.31
N THR A 84 2.12 1.02 23.83
CA THR A 84 3.36 1.62 23.30
C THR A 84 4.55 1.26 24.16
N VAL A 85 5.65 0.84 23.52
CA VAL A 85 6.95 0.64 24.16
C VAL A 85 7.92 1.69 23.60
N HIS A 86 8.66 2.32 24.50
CA HIS A 86 9.68 3.30 24.13
C HIS A 86 11.05 2.63 24.05
N ILE A 87 11.71 2.77 22.92
CA ILE A 87 13.01 2.18 22.64
C ILE A 87 14.01 3.29 22.31
N ASP A 88 15.09 3.37 23.09
CA ASP A 88 16.19 4.33 22.92
C ASP A 88 17.50 3.68 22.42
N LYS A 89 17.48 2.36 22.25
CA LYS A 89 18.62 1.56 21.81
C LYS A 89 18.36 0.88 20.46
N ALA A 90 19.41 0.41 19.84
CA ALA A 90 19.30 -0.46 18.68
C ALA A 90 18.67 -1.81 19.05
N ILE A 91 17.83 -2.34 18.15
CA ILE A 91 17.25 -3.69 18.28
C ILE A 91 17.87 -4.58 17.21
N PRO A 92 18.72 -5.54 17.58
CA PRO A 92 19.38 -6.40 16.62
C PRO A 92 18.41 -7.28 15.83
N ASN A 93 17.34 -7.73 16.48
CA ASN A 93 16.33 -8.59 15.88
C ASN A 93 14.92 -8.18 16.38
N LEU A 94 14.08 -7.72 15.44
CA LEU A 94 12.68 -7.35 15.75
C LEU A 94 11.79 -8.57 16.03
N GLY A 95 12.20 -9.76 15.57
CA GLY A 95 11.51 -11.01 15.91
C GLY A 95 11.64 -11.34 17.40
N ASP A 96 12.82 -11.14 17.98
CA ASP A 96 13.05 -11.35 19.41
C ASP A 96 12.22 -10.36 20.24
N LEU A 97 12.16 -9.09 19.82
CA LEU A 97 11.30 -8.10 20.45
C LEU A 97 9.82 -8.53 20.38
N ALA A 98 9.37 -9.04 19.25
CA ALA A 98 7.98 -9.50 19.09
C ALA A 98 7.68 -10.67 20.05
N ILE A 99 8.56 -11.67 20.13
CA ILE A 99 8.42 -12.81 21.04
C ILE A 99 8.41 -12.35 22.50
N GLN A 100 9.32 -11.46 22.89
CA GLN A 100 9.39 -10.90 24.24
C GLN A 100 8.07 -10.24 24.67
N HIS A 101 7.36 -9.63 23.73
CA HIS A 101 6.08 -8.97 23.96
C HIS A 101 4.86 -9.85 23.64
N GLY A 102 5.05 -11.16 23.42
CA GLY A 102 3.98 -12.13 23.21
C GLY A 102 3.24 -11.99 21.88
N THR A 103 3.87 -11.35 20.89
CA THR A 103 3.32 -11.15 19.54
C THR A 103 4.20 -11.81 18.49
N THR A 104 3.86 -11.65 17.22
CA THR A 104 4.65 -12.14 16.09
C THR A 104 5.36 -11.01 15.35
N PHE A 105 6.48 -11.32 14.69
CA PHE A 105 7.17 -10.37 13.84
C PHE A 105 6.23 -9.73 12.79
N ARG A 106 5.34 -10.53 12.19
CA ARG A 106 4.35 -10.04 11.22
C ARG A 106 3.43 -8.99 11.84
N LEU A 107 2.82 -9.29 13.00
CA LEU A 107 1.92 -8.35 13.67
C LEU A 107 2.67 -7.10 14.14
N LEU A 108 3.88 -7.25 14.68
CA LEU A 108 4.72 -6.11 15.03
C LEU A 108 4.91 -5.17 13.83
N LYS A 109 5.16 -5.71 12.64
CA LYS A 109 5.32 -4.93 11.40
C LYS A 109 4.00 -4.28 10.94
N VAL A 110 2.87 -4.96 11.08
CA VAL A 110 1.54 -4.43 10.75
C VAL A 110 1.23 -3.19 11.59
N TYR A 111 1.49 -3.24 12.90
CA TYR A 111 1.29 -2.10 13.81
C TYR A 111 2.37 -1.01 13.70
N ASN A 112 3.52 -1.34 13.08
CA ASN A 112 4.66 -0.43 12.89
C ASN A 112 5.19 -0.49 11.45
N PRO A 113 4.43 -0.03 10.45
CA PRO A 113 4.80 -0.16 9.03
C PRO A 113 6.09 0.60 8.67
N TRP A 114 6.52 1.53 9.50
CA TRP A 114 7.78 2.26 9.36
C TRP A 114 9.03 1.42 9.67
N LEU A 115 8.89 0.28 10.35
CA LEU A 115 9.96 -0.68 10.58
C LEU A 115 10.22 -1.49 9.30
N LEU A 116 11.09 -1.04 8.42
CA LEU A 116 11.30 -1.66 7.10
C LEU A 116 12.11 -2.97 7.16
N GLY A 117 13.16 -3.01 7.98
CA GLY A 117 14.07 -4.17 8.10
C GLY A 117 13.64 -5.22 9.13
N THR A 118 14.55 -6.11 9.45
CA THR A 118 14.46 -7.10 10.54
C THR A 118 15.10 -6.63 11.84
N SER A 119 15.73 -5.45 11.81
CA SER A 119 16.40 -4.81 12.94
C SER A 119 16.06 -3.32 12.96
N LEU A 120 16.30 -2.66 14.09
CA LEU A 120 16.23 -1.21 14.24
C LEU A 120 17.61 -0.69 14.64
N THR A 121 18.25 0.07 13.77
CA THR A 121 19.48 0.77 14.09
C THR A 121 19.17 2.07 14.81
N ASN A 122 19.92 2.39 15.87
CA ASN A 122 19.80 3.65 16.61
C ASN A 122 21.17 4.21 16.97
N LYS A 123 21.86 4.78 15.99
CA LYS A 123 23.19 5.40 16.21
C LYS A 123 23.14 6.75 16.93
N GLY A 124 21.99 7.40 16.94
CA GLY A 124 21.81 8.75 17.47
C GLY A 124 21.04 8.83 18.79
N GLY A 125 20.77 7.70 19.47
CA GLY A 125 20.03 7.69 20.73
C GLY A 125 18.61 8.24 20.66
N LYS A 126 17.96 8.17 19.49
CA LYS A 126 16.58 8.61 19.29
C LYS A 126 15.65 7.72 20.09
N ARG A 127 14.60 8.31 20.65
CA ARG A 127 13.51 7.60 21.28
C ARG A 127 12.47 7.25 20.22
N TYR A 128 12.25 5.94 20.03
CA TYR A 128 11.25 5.42 19.12
C TYR A 128 10.06 4.88 19.91
N GLU A 129 8.87 5.10 19.39
CA GLU A 129 7.63 4.52 19.91
C GLU A 129 7.26 3.31 19.04
N ILE A 130 7.22 2.13 19.67
CA ILE A 130 6.83 0.89 19.01
C ILE A 130 5.48 0.46 19.58
N ARG A 131 4.51 0.29 18.69
CA ARG A 131 3.17 -0.21 19.02
C ARG A 131 3.20 -1.73 19.09
N ILE A 132 2.78 -2.26 20.22
CA ILE A 132 2.68 -3.70 20.47
C ILE A 132 1.20 -4.05 20.50
N PRO A 133 0.71 -4.95 19.61
CA PRO A 133 -0.69 -5.38 19.64
C PRO A 133 -1.00 -6.06 20.96
N LYS A 134 -2.16 -5.75 21.57
CA LYS A 134 -2.70 -6.53 22.67
C LYS A 134 -3.23 -7.87 22.15
N LYS A 135 -3.29 -8.85 23.00
CA LYS A 135 -3.84 -10.18 22.67
C LYS A 135 -5.35 -10.15 22.71
#